data_c2f2d571722005fb7af89d7c3b26393a
#
_entry.id   c2f2d571722005fb7af89d7c3b26393a
#
_cell.length_a   1.000
_cell.length_b   1.000
_cell.length_c   1.000
_cell.angle_alpha   90.00
_cell.angle_beta   90.00
_cell.angle_gamma   90.00
#
_symmetry.space_group_name_H-M   'P 1'
#
loop_
_entity.id
_entity.type
_entity.pdbx_description
1 polymer ?
#
loop_
_entity_poly.entity_id
_entity_poly.type
_entity_poly.pdbx_seq_one_letter_code
_entity_poly.pdbx_strand_id
1 'polypeptide(L)'
;MQVLRTPLLATVLLALAGSGVAQNPKPNPDDGYIPVVAPDKKKKKGDEITQALPPSPELPSAVTTETARLAYQVSPLSSKGLLSQQTRDALKALLRSNRGPIVKLRAFVAGSGDLRRIGEIAGEMFLEKHLPLPALSVAQVGALPLEGAQVVIEATEADRRMVNPSGVAFLAAQPASRVADSLSKLKSVLASAGMQPSEALLITCFVSSLDDQRDTQQAMASDFPGTPLDYVQMQRGPVIPAASCEATARLTKPASSSGSQMAAVSSPQVIITGTQLAFGNKDSDFTLAFERLEKTLAASKTRLDRVVMAHLYITASGLSSRVLAIQSAHSNPAHPPAIALVPFESLPSLDALFGIDVIAVPEL
;
A
#
# COMPACT_ATOMS: atom_id res chain seq x y z
N MET A 1 16.86 -39.36 -49.73
CA MET A 1 16.71 -40.68 -49.10
C MET A 1 15.78 -40.51 -47.91
N GLN A 2 14.63 -41.11 -48.07
CA GLN A 2 13.52 -41.24 -47.12
C GLN A 2 13.94 -41.83 -45.77
N VAL A 3 13.30 -41.46 -44.67
CA VAL A 3 12.53 -42.36 -43.82
C VAL A 3 11.54 -41.55 -43.00
N LEU A 4 10.26 -41.72 -43.31
CA LEU A 4 9.09 -41.45 -42.48
C LEU A 4 9.07 -42.37 -41.25
N ARG A 5 8.63 -41.87 -40.09
CA ARG A 5 7.91 -42.71 -39.11
C ARG A 5 6.81 -41.86 -38.43
N THR A 6 5.58 -42.32 -38.65
CA THR A 6 4.29 -41.86 -38.14
C THR A 6 3.99 -42.38 -36.71
N PRO A 7 2.98 -41.79 -36.03
CA PRO A 7 2.78 -41.97 -34.60
C PRO A 7 1.80 -43.09 -34.24
N LEU A 8 1.93 -43.60 -33.00
CA LEU A 8 0.95 -44.49 -32.37
C LEU A 8 -0.12 -43.68 -31.65
N LEU A 9 -1.38 -43.84 -32.06
CA LEU A 9 -2.59 -43.48 -31.32
C LEU A 9 -2.74 -44.47 -30.13
N ALA A 10 -2.83 -43.96 -28.92
CA ALA A 10 -3.32 -44.72 -27.77
C ALA A 10 -4.74 -44.28 -27.43
N THR A 11 -5.69 -45.16 -27.73
CA THR A 11 -7.11 -45.03 -27.39
C THR A 11 -7.32 -45.40 -25.92
N VAL A 12 -7.78 -44.47 -25.09
CA VAL A 12 -8.18 -44.74 -23.70
C VAL A 12 -9.68 -44.89 -23.65
N LEU A 13 -10.13 -46.13 -23.31
CA LEU A 13 -11.54 -46.44 -23.03
C LEU A 13 -11.94 -45.85 -21.67
N LEU A 14 -12.97 -45.02 -21.64
CA LEU A 14 -13.69 -44.63 -20.43
C LEU A 14 -14.70 -45.70 -20.07
N ALA A 15 -14.53 -46.34 -18.90
CA ALA A 15 -15.55 -47.19 -18.28
C ALA A 15 -16.48 -46.32 -17.42
N LEU A 16 -17.75 -46.27 -17.79
CA LEU A 16 -18.83 -45.69 -16.98
C LEU A 16 -19.18 -46.66 -15.84
N ALA A 17 -18.91 -46.30 -14.61
CA ALA A 17 -19.43 -46.99 -13.42
C ALA A 17 -20.72 -46.27 -12.97
N GLY A 18 -21.81 -46.99 -13.02
CA GLY A 18 -23.15 -46.52 -12.62
C GLY A 18 -23.27 -46.35 -11.12
N SER A 19 -23.80 -45.21 -10.74
CA SER A 19 -24.15 -44.85 -9.35
C SER A 19 -25.49 -45.51 -9.00
N GLY A 20 -25.44 -46.58 -8.19
CA GLY A 20 -26.63 -47.16 -7.56
C GLY A 20 -27.14 -46.24 -6.45
N VAL A 21 -28.34 -45.70 -6.58
CA VAL A 21 -29.08 -45.01 -5.53
C VAL A 21 -29.59 -46.04 -4.55
N ALA A 22 -29.03 -46.07 -3.33
CA ALA A 22 -29.59 -46.87 -2.25
C ALA A 22 -30.91 -46.24 -1.76
N GLN A 23 -32.01 -46.93 -2.00
CA GLN A 23 -33.31 -46.58 -1.41
C GLN A 23 -33.32 -46.97 0.07
N ASN A 24 -33.58 -46.03 0.95
CA ASN A 24 -33.86 -46.27 2.36
C ASN A 24 -35.16 -47.03 2.49
N PRO A 25 -35.25 -48.12 3.29
CA PRO A 25 -36.51 -48.83 3.56
C PRO A 25 -37.43 -47.95 4.40
N LYS A 26 -38.73 -47.93 4.03
CA LYS A 26 -39.78 -47.28 4.81
C LYS A 26 -39.92 -47.98 6.16
N PRO A 27 -40.11 -47.24 7.27
CA PRO A 27 -40.33 -47.84 8.58
C PRO A 27 -41.68 -48.53 8.63
N ASN A 28 -41.72 -49.68 9.29
CA ASN A 28 -42.88 -50.54 9.49
C ASN A 28 -43.81 -49.89 10.54
N PRO A 29 -45.14 -49.79 10.36
CA PRO A 29 -46.02 -49.06 11.26
C PRO A 29 -46.36 -49.78 12.59
N ASP A 30 -45.82 -50.99 12.86
CA ASP A 30 -46.21 -51.79 14.04
C ASP A 30 -45.13 -51.89 15.16
N ASP A 31 -44.04 -51.11 15.10
CA ASP A 31 -43.12 -51.06 16.22
C ASP A 31 -43.60 -50.02 17.23
N GLY A 32 -44.21 -50.51 18.33
CA GLY A 32 -44.74 -49.67 19.42
C GLY A 32 -43.63 -48.82 20.08
N TYR A 33 -43.47 -47.60 19.59
CA TYR A 33 -42.57 -46.61 20.18
C TYR A 33 -43.20 -45.99 21.43
N ILE A 34 -42.72 -46.40 22.60
CA ILE A 34 -43.03 -45.72 23.86
C ILE A 34 -42.10 -44.52 23.97
N PRO A 35 -42.61 -43.27 23.93
CA PRO A 35 -41.74 -42.11 24.10
C PRO A 35 -41.25 -42.07 25.55
N VAL A 36 -39.94 -42.28 25.74
CA VAL A 36 -39.28 -41.96 27.00
C VAL A 36 -39.23 -40.44 27.12
N VAL A 37 -40.13 -39.89 27.97
CA VAL A 37 -40.06 -38.49 28.35
C VAL A 37 -38.82 -38.27 29.18
N ALA A 38 -37.79 -37.68 28.54
CA ALA A 38 -36.59 -37.26 29.24
C ALA A 38 -36.96 -36.11 30.22
N PRO A 39 -36.45 -36.10 31.45
CA PRO A 39 -36.74 -35.03 32.40
C PRO A 39 -36.23 -33.69 31.84
N ASP A 40 -37.14 -32.70 31.91
CA ASP A 40 -36.93 -31.32 31.52
C ASP A 40 -35.69 -30.76 32.25
N LYS A 41 -34.53 -30.79 31.58
CA LYS A 41 -33.35 -30.04 32.03
C LYS A 41 -33.72 -28.58 31.86
N LYS A 42 -34.15 -27.89 32.91
CA LYS A 42 -34.19 -26.43 32.98
C LYS A 42 -32.82 -25.93 32.48
N LYS A 43 -32.78 -25.48 31.22
CA LYS A 43 -31.66 -24.69 30.70
C LYS A 43 -31.54 -23.48 31.61
N LYS A 44 -30.53 -23.47 32.49
CA LYS A 44 -30.02 -22.25 33.06
C LYS A 44 -29.72 -21.36 31.87
N LYS A 45 -30.47 -20.28 31.70
CA LYS A 45 -30.11 -19.14 30.86
C LYS A 45 -28.77 -18.65 31.43
N GLY A 46 -27.66 -19.18 30.92
CA GLY A 46 -26.37 -18.55 31.06
C GLY A 46 -26.51 -17.24 30.30
N ASP A 47 -26.28 -16.15 30.98
CA ASP A 47 -26.07 -14.87 30.33
C ASP A 47 -24.92 -15.10 29.34
N GLU A 48 -25.25 -15.20 28.04
CA GLU A 48 -24.27 -15.06 27.00
C GLU A 48 -23.78 -13.61 27.12
N ILE A 49 -22.70 -13.44 27.90
CA ILE A 49 -21.92 -12.23 27.90
C ILE A 49 -21.21 -12.22 26.54
N THR A 50 -21.91 -11.79 25.52
CA THR A 50 -21.30 -11.30 24.29
C THR A 50 -20.50 -10.08 24.70
N GLN A 51 -19.24 -10.28 25.10
CA GLN A 51 -18.32 -9.17 25.23
C GLN A 51 -18.20 -8.57 23.83
N ALA A 52 -18.92 -7.49 23.60
CA ALA A 52 -18.69 -6.65 22.44
C ALA A 52 -17.25 -6.15 22.57
N LEU A 53 -16.36 -6.66 21.71
CA LEU A 53 -15.01 -6.12 21.63
C LEU A 53 -15.13 -4.62 21.33
N PRO A 54 -14.36 -3.77 22.01
CA PRO A 54 -14.35 -2.36 21.69
C PRO A 54 -13.98 -2.18 20.21
N PRO A 55 -14.59 -1.24 19.50
CA PRO A 55 -14.25 -0.97 18.10
C PRO A 55 -12.77 -0.62 18.00
N SER A 56 -12.13 -1.08 16.92
CA SER A 56 -10.75 -0.68 16.63
C SER A 56 -10.63 0.84 16.55
N PRO A 57 -9.55 1.44 17.06
CA PRO A 57 -9.38 2.89 17.04
C PRO A 57 -9.32 3.39 15.59
N GLU A 58 -10.01 4.49 15.31
CA GLU A 58 -9.95 5.15 14.02
C GLU A 58 -8.59 5.86 13.87
N LEU A 59 -7.92 5.56 12.75
CA LEU A 59 -6.63 6.19 12.43
C LEU A 59 -6.85 7.63 11.93
N PRO A 60 -5.93 8.57 12.26
CA PRO A 60 -6.08 9.96 11.86
C PRO A 60 -6.02 10.12 10.33
N SER A 61 -6.86 10.99 9.80
CA SER A 61 -6.86 11.34 8.37
C SER A 61 -5.63 12.13 7.95
N ALA A 62 -4.97 12.83 8.89
CA ALA A 62 -3.70 13.53 8.69
C ALA A 62 -2.90 13.65 9.99
N VAL A 63 -1.57 13.74 9.84
CA VAL A 63 -0.62 13.98 10.93
C VAL A 63 0.32 15.11 10.54
N THR A 64 0.51 16.08 11.42
CA THR A 64 1.50 17.16 11.26
C THR A 64 2.81 16.74 11.93
N THR A 65 3.94 16.98 11.26
CA THR A 65 5.26 16.62 11.76
C THR A 65 6.34 17.60 11.30
N GLU A 66 7.49 17.58 11.98
CA GLU A 66 8.64 18.43 11.64
C GLU A 66 9.40 17.86 10.43
N THR A 67 9.56 18.64 9.37
CA THR A 67 10.29 18.25 8.16
C THR A 67 11.75 17.84 8.45
N ALA A 68 12.39 18.58 9.35
CA ALA A 68 13.78 18.33 9.74
C ALA A 68 14.01 16.98 10.45
N ARG A 69 12.93 16.33 10.92
CA ARG A 69 12.98 15.06 11.65
C ARG A 69 12.48 13.86 10.86
N LEU A 70 12.04 14.04 9.62
CA LEU A 70 11.53 12.93 8.81
C LEU A 70 12.61 11.88 8.56
N ALA A 71 12.32 10.65 8.95
CA ALA A 71 13.11 9.48 8.66
C ALA A 71 12.20 8.36 8.14
N TYR A 72 12.78 7.40 7.44
CA TYR A 72 12.04 6.39 6.71
C TYR A 72 12.59 5.00 6.98
N GLN A 73 11.69 4.03 7.02
CA GLN A 73 12.01 2.62 7.19
C GLN A 73 11.11 1.78 6.29
N VAL A 74 11.58 0.59 5.94
CA VAL A 74 10.79 -0.45 5.26
C VAL A 74 10.83 -1.71 6.13
N SER A 75 9.68 -2.32 6.34
CA SER A 75 9.60 -3.56 7.12
C SER A 75 10.29 -4.71 6.40
N PRO A 76 10.90 -5.65 7.14
CA PRO A 76 11.37 -6.88 6.52
C PRO A 76 10.18 -7.69 5.99
N LEU A 77 10.39 -8.36 4.84
CA LEU A 77 9.44 -9.32 4.30
C LEU A 77 9.46 -10.62 5.13
N SER A 78 8.31 -11.25 5.24
CA SER A 78 8.16 -12.56 5.88
C SER A 78 7.22 -13.43 5.05
N SER A 79 7.57 -14.70 4.88
CA SER A 79 6.70 -15.73 4.27
C SER A 79 5.95 -16.56 5.31
N LYS A 80 6.10 -16.25 6.61
CA LYS A 80 5.56 -17.07 7.70
C LYS A 80 4.22 -16.54 8.18
N GLY A 81 3.23 -17.43 8.27
CA GLY A 81 1.91 -17.10 8.80
C GLY A 81 0.99 -16.43 7.77
N LEU A 82 -0.20 -16.07 8.23
CA LEU A 82 -1.21 -15.38 7.44
C LEU A 82 -0.97 -13.86 7.47
N LEU A 83 -1.69 -13.11 6.62
CA LEU A 83 -1.59 -11.65 6.51
C LEU A 83 -1.59 -10.94 7.86
N SER A 84 -2.52 -11.29 8.77
CA SER A 84 -2.59 -10.66 10.09
C SER A 84 -1.33 -10.90 10.94
N GLN A 85 -0.73 -12.09 10.86
CA GLN A 85 0.52 -12.40 11.57
C GLN A 85 1.69 -11.63 10.94
N GLN A 86 1.82 -11.67 9.61
CA GLN A 86 2.86 -10.95 8.89
C GLN A 86 2.78 -9.43 9.14
N THR A 87 1.56 -8.86 9.17
CA THR A 87 1.33 -7.44 9.51
C THR A 87 1.82 -7.13 10.92
N ARG A 88 1.46 -7.95 11.92
CA ARG A 88 1.92 -7.75 13.31
C ARG A 88 3.45 -7.85 13.41
N ASP A 89 4.06 -8.77 12.69
CA ASP A 89 5.52 -8.95 12.72
C ASP A 89 6.25 -7.81 12.00
N ALA A 90 5.73 -7.32 10.87
CA ALA A 90 6.23 -6.14 10.19
C ALA A 90 6.16 -4.89 11.08
N LEU A 91 5.01 -4.63 11.71
CA LEU A 91 4.85 -3.51 12.64
C LEU A 91 5.74 -3.64 13.87
N LYS A 92 5.90 -4.84 14.44
CA LYS A 92 6.84 -5.08 15.54
C LYS A 92 8.29 -4.79 15.12
N ALA A 93 8.69 -5.17 13.91
CA ALA A 93 10.02 -4.88 13.40
C ALA A 93 10.25 -3.36 13.28
N LEU A 94 9.33 -2.64 12.67
CA LEU A 94 9.37 -1.18 12.54
C LEU A 94 9.43 -0.50 13.93
N LEU A 95 8.57 -0.91 14.88
CA LEU A 95 8.55 -0.35 16.23
C LEU A 95 9.78 -0.68 17.09
N ARG A 96 10.56 -1.71 16.75
CA ARG A 96 11.84 -1.99 17.41
C ARG A 96 12.98 -1.13 16.89
N SER A 97 12.95 -0.78 15.61
CA SER A 97 14.00 -0.01 14.93
C SER A 97 13.74 1.48 14.88
N ASN A 98 12.50 1.94 15.22
CA ASN A 98 12.13 3.34 15.14
C ASN A 98 12.97 4.22 16.08
N ARG A 99 13.25 5.43 15.61
CA ARG A 99 14.01 6.45 16.35
C ARG A 99 13.13 7.54 16.93
N GLY A 100 11.84 7.49 16.64
CA GLY A 100 10.82 8.42 17.11
C GLY A 100 9.41 7.90 16.79
N PRO A 101 8.35 8.69 17.04
CA PRO A 101 6.99 8.27 16.70
C PRO A 101 6.82 8.07 15.20
N ILE A 102 6.16 6.98 14.83
CA ILE A 102 5.74 6.75 13.44
C ILE A 102 4.54 7.66 13.16
N VAL A 103 4.61 8.44 12.11
CA VAL A 103 3.60 9.43 11.71
C VAL A 103 2.78 8.98 10.50
N LYS A 104 3.34 8.07 9.66
CA LYS A 104 2.67 7.50 8.49
C LYS A 104 3.08 6.05 8.31
N LEU A 105 2.11 5.25 7.91
CA LEU A 105 2.31 3.90 7.36
C LEU A 105 1.76 3.85 5.94
N ARG A 106 2.53 3.27 5.01
CA ARG A 106 2.07 2.90 3.67
C ARG A 106 2.28 1.40 3.51
N ALA A 107 1.19 0.65 3.41
CA ALA A 107 1.21 -0.81 3.37
C ALA A 107 0.84 -1.31 1.97
N PHE A 108 1.67 -2.17 1.41
CA PHE A 108 1.41 -2.89 0.17
C PHE A 108 1.11 -4.35 0.50
N VAL A 109 -0.06 -4.83 0.07
CA VAL A 109 -0.58 -6.16 0.40
C VAL A 109 -0.67 -6.99 -0.86
N ALA A 110 0.00 -8.13 -0.89
CA ALA A 110 -0.10 -9.12 -1.96
C ALA A 110 -1.14 -10.19 -1.62
N GLY A 111 -1.82 -10.69 -2.65
CA GLY A 111 -2.83 -11.73 -2.49
C GLY A 111 -4.22 -11.21 -2.13
N SER A 112 -5.11 -12.12 -1.76
CA SER A 112 -6.55 -11.87 -1.56
C SER A 112 -6.94 -11.49 -0.12
N GLY A 113 -6.00 -11.03 0.70
CA GLY A 113 -6.27 -10.68 2.10
C GLY A 113 -7.16 -9.44 2.25
N ASP A 114 -7.88 -9.36 3.37
CA ASP A 114 -8.71 -8.18 3.70
C ASP A 114 -7.79 -6.98 4.05
N LEU A 115 -7.75 -6.00 3.15
CA LEU A 115 -6.92 -4.80 3.31
C LEU A 115 -7.32 -3.95 4.52
N ARG A 116 -8.58 -3.98 4.94
CA ARG A 116 -9.09 -3.22 6.11
C ARG A 116 -8.45 -3.72 7.39
N ARG A 117 -8.12 -5.02 7.44
CA ARG A 117 -7.48 -5.64 8.61
C ARG A 117 -6.12 -5.02 8.94
N ILE A 118 -5.42 -4.43 7.95
CA ILE A 118 -4.15 -3.72 8.18
C ILE A 118 -4.36 -2.53 9.11
N GLY A 119 -5.40 -1.71 8.85
CA GLY A 119 -5.72 -0.54 9.68
C GLY A 119 -6.13 -0.93 11.10
N GLU A 120 -6.97 -1.98 11.23
CA GLU A 120 -7.39 -2.50 12.54
C GLU A 120 -6.18 -2.97 13.36
N ILE A 121 -5.30 -3.79 12.79
CA ILE A 121 -4.09 -4.29 13.47
C ILE A 121 -3.15 -3.14 13.84
N ALA A 122 -2.95 -2.17 12.95
CA ALA A 122 -2.14 -0.99 13.24
C ALA A 122 -2.74 -0.22 14.43
N GLY A 123 -4.04 0.11 14.39
CA GLY A 123 -4.73 0.80 15.45
C GLY A 123 -4.62 0.07 16.80
N GLU A 124 -4.93 -1.24 16.82
CA GLU A 124 -4.80 -2.09 18.01
C GLU A 124 -3.39 -2.04 18.61
N MET A 125 -2.36 -2.25 17.78
CA MET A 125 -0.97 -2.33 18.25
C MET A 125 -0.42 -1.00 18.77
N PHE A 126 -0.78 0.12 18.12
CA PHE A 126 -0.35 1.45 18.57
C PHE A 126 -1.06 1.85 19.87
N LEU A 127 -2.36 1.55 19.97
CA LEU A 127 -3.12 1.80 21.20
C LEU A 127 -2.60 0.96 22.38
N GLU A 128 -2.36 -0.34 22.17
CA GLU A 128 -1.81 -1.25 23.19
C GLU A 128 -0.46 -0.75 23.75
N LYS A 129 0.34 -0.13 22.88
CA LYS A 129 1.65 0.44 23.28
C LYS A 129 1.59 1.89 23.71
N HIS A 130 0.41 2.49 23.82
CA HIS A 130 0.21 3.91 24.14
C HIS A 130 0.99 4.85 23.21
N LEU A 131 1.08 4.51 21.93
CA LEU A 131 1.76 5.32 20.91
C LEU A 131 0.75 6.17 20.14
N PRO A 132 1.16 7.35 19.63
CA PRO A 132 0.34 8.16 18.74
C PRO A 132 -0.03 7.34 17.49
N LEU A 133 -1.29 7.43 17.05
CA LEU A 133 -1.77 6.75 15.87
C LEU A 133 -1.21 7.41 14.60
N PRO A 134 -0.65 6.65 13.64
CA PRO A 134 -0.16 7.17 12.37
C PRO A 134 -1.28 7.33 11.34
N ALA A 135 -1.10 8.23 10.36
CA ALA A 135 -1.90 8.19 9.14
C ALA A 135 -1.59 6.90 8.35
N LEU A 136 -2.57 6.36 7.64
CA LEU A 136 -2.42 5.08 6.93
C LEU A 136 -2.84 5.18 5.47
N SER A 137 -2.05 4.56 4.60
CA SER A 137 -2.42 4.21 3.22
C SER A 137 -2.22 2.73 3.00
N VAL A 138 -3.18 2.08 2.34
CA VAL A 138 -3.11 0.66 2.00
C VAL A 138 -3.47 0.47 0.53
N ALA A 139 -2.70 -0.34 -0.18
CA ALA A 139 -3.00 -0.74 -1.55
C ALA A 139 -2.68 -2.23 -1.75
N GLN A 140 -3.50 -2.90 -2.57
CA GLN A 140 -3.21 -4.26 -2.99
C GLN A 140 -2.29 -4.25 -4.19
N VAL A 141 -1.24 -5.05 -4.13
CA VAL A 141 -0.23 -5.22 -5.18
C VAL A 141 -0.30 -6.61 -5.80
N GLY A 142 0.25 -6.76 -6.99
CA GLY A 142 0.28 -8.05 -7.70
C GLY A 142 1.12 -9.10 -6.98
N ALA A 143 2.30 -8.71 -6.48
CA ALA A 143 3.19 -9.58 -5.72
C ALA A 143 4.27 -8.77 -4.95
N LEU A 144 4.93 -9.46 -4.02
CA LEU A 144 6.09 -8.98 -3.27
C LEU A 144 7.33 -9.82 -3.59
N PRO A 145 8.55 -9.27 -3.42
CA PRO A 145 9.81 -9.92 -3.83
C PRO A 145 10.18 -11.19 -3.05
N LEU A 146 9.45 -11.56 -2.04
CA LEU A 146 9.64 -12.82 -1.30
C LEU A 146 8.40 -13.69 -1.49
N GLU A 147 8.60 -14.90 -2.02
CA GLU A 147 7.51 -15.87 -2.17
C GLU A 147 6.84 -16.15 -0.81
N GLY A 148 5.49 -16.09 -0.77
CA GLY A 148 4.70 -16.25 0.45
C GLY A 148 4.61 -14.98 1.32
N ALA A 149 5.33 -13.91 1.01
CA ALA A 149 5.11 -12.63 1.66
C ALA A 149 3.78 -12.02 1.20
N GLN A 150 2.99 -11.54 2.17
CA GLN A 150 1.68 -10.95 1.93
C GLN A 150 1.62 -9.45 2.24
N VAL A 151 2.63 -8.91 2.92
CA VAL A 151 2.66 -7.48 3.25
C VAL A 151 4.09 -6.96 3.35
N VAL A 152 4.30 -5.74 2.85
CA VAL A 152 5.42 -4.86 3.18
C VAL A 152 4.87 -3.54 3.66
N ILE A 153 5.52 -2.90 4.63
CA ILE A 153 5.07 -1.65 5.22
C ILE A 153 6.23 -0.66 5.22
N GLU A 154 6.03 0.47 4.57
CA GLU A 154 6.87 1.65 4.70
C GLU A 154 6.39 2.47 5.88
N ALA A 155 7.32 2.93 6.70
CA ALA A 155 7.04 3.81 7.83
C ALA A 155 7.80 5.13 7.65
N THR A 156 7.06 6.24 7.78
CA THR A 156 7.64 7.57 7.99
C THR A 156 7.59 7.86 9.49
N GLU A 157 8.73 8.23 10.06
CA GLU A 157 8.86 8.55 11.49
C GLU A 157 9.37 9.96 11.71
N ALA A 158 9.08 10.54 12.88
CA ALA A 158 9.68 11.77 13.35
C ALA A 158 10.87 11.43 14.29
N ASP A 159 12.09 11.35 13.73
CA ASP A 159 13.29 11.03 14.51
C ASP A 159 13.45 12.00 15.69
N ARG A 160 13.95 11.54 16.82
CA ARG A 160 14.28 12.37 17.97
C ARG A 160 15.36 13.40 17.65
N ARG A 161 16.18 13.15 16.64
CA ARG A 161 17.23 14.04 16.15
C ARG A 161 16.77 14.77 14.89
N MET A 162 17.31 15.93 14.67
CA MET A 162 17.22 16.62 13.39
C MET A 162 18.12 15.90 12.39
N VAL A 163 17.51 15.24 11.40
CA VAL A 163 18.22 14.45 10.37
C VAL A 163 18.23 15.15 9.01
N ASN A 164 17.35 16.13 8.78
CA ASN A 164 17.24 16.90 7.54
C ASN A 164 17.25 18.42 7.82
N PRO A 165 18.37 18.99 8.25
CA PRO A 165 18.40 20.40 8.73
C PRO A 165 18.07 21.42 7.63
N SER A 166 18.24 21.09 6.36
CA SER A 166 17.89 21.93 5.21
C SER A 166 16.53 21.58 4.58
N GLY A 167 15.84 20.54 5.10
CA GLY A 167 14.58 20.06 4.57
C GLY A 167 14.70 18.77 3.76
N VAL A 168 13.65 18.47 3.00
CA VAL A 168 13.55 17.27 2.18
C VAL A 168 13.10 17.60 0.76
N ALA A 169 13.40 16.72 -0.18
CA ALA A 169 12.87 16.77 -1.54
C ALA A 169 12.04 15.49 -1.80
N PHE A 170 10.87 15.67 -2.39
CA PHE A 170 10.02 14.59 -2.87
C PHE A 170 10.18 14.50 -4.39
N LEU A 171 10.60 13.35 -4.88
CA LEU A 171 10.84 13.08 -6.30
C LEU A 171 9.64 12.32 -6.88
N ALA A 172 9.08 12.85 -7.95
CA ALA A 172 8.01 12.20 -8.69
C ALA A 172 8.44 10.82 -9.19
N ALA A 173 7.47 9.95 -9.36
CA ALA A 173 7.68 8.64 -9.96
C ALA A 173 8.25 8.79 -11.39
N GLN A 174 9.31 8.04 -11.69
CA GLN A 174 10.05 8.09 -12.95
C GLN A 174 9.71 6.88 -13.82
N PRO A 175 8.69 6.94 -14.69
CA PRO A 175 8.31 5.80 -15.52
C PRO A 175 9.40 5.44 -16.53
N ALA A 176 9.64 4.13 -16.68
CA ALA A 176 10.59 3.54 -17.62
C ALA A 176 10.19 2.12 -18.00
N SER A 177 10.86 1.51 -18.96
CA SER A 177 10.66 0.09 -19.29
C SER A 177 11.35 -0.84 -18.31
N ARG A 178 12.43 -0.40 -17.64
CA ARG A 178 13.20 -1.18 -16.67
C ARG A 178 13.49 -0.36 -15.42
N VAL A 179 13.70 -1.04 -14.30
CA VAL A 179 14.05 -0.40 -13.03
C VAL A 179 15.37 0.39 -13.14
N ALA A 180 16.39 -0.16 -13.78
CA ALA A 180 17.68 0.53 -13.96
C ALA A 180 17.52 1.88 -14.68
N ASP A 181 16.65 1.97 -15.69
CA ASP A 181 16.38 3.21 -16.42
C ASP A 181 15.60 4.21 -15.53
N SER A 182 14.65 3.72 -14.73
CA SER A 182 13.91 4.53 -13.77
C SER A 182 14.83 5.10 -12.68
N LEU A 183 15.73 4.27 -12.12
CA LEU A 183 16.73 4.70 -11.13
C LEU A 183 17.72 5.71 -11.75
N SER A 184 18.13 5.52 -13.01
CA SER A 184 18.97 6.48 -13.72
C SER A 184 18.30 7.85 -13.86
N LYS A 185 16.99 7.88 -14.13
CA LYS A 185 16.22 9.13 -14.14
C LYS A 185 16.17 9.78 -12.76
N LEU A 186 15.93 9.01 -11.69
CA LEU A 186 15.99 9.52 -10.31
C LEU A 186 17.36 10.14 -10.00
N LYS A 187 18.46 9.46 -10.35
CA LYS A 187 19.82 10.01 -10.19
C LYS A 187 19.99 11.32 -10.94
N SER A 188 19.45 11.42 -12.15
CA SER A 188 19.49 12.65 -12.95
C SER A 188 18.71 13.80 -12.30
N VAL A 189 17.53 13.51 -11.72
CA VAL A 189 16.73 14.50 -10.99
C VAL A 189 17.50 14.97 -9.73
N LEU A 190 18.07 14.06 -8.94
CA LEU A 190 18.90 14.39 -7.79
C LEU A 190 20.08 15.28 -8.18
N ALA A 191 20.82 14.87 -9.21
CA ALA A 191 21.99 15.61 -9.69
C ALA A 191 21.64 17.03 -10.18
N SER A 192 20.49 17.21 -10.86
CA SER A 192 20.01 18.51 -11.31
C SER A 192 19.73 19.48 -10.15
N ALA A 193 19.41 18.93 -8.98
CA ALA A 193 19.19 19.67 -7.73
C ALA A 193 20.47 19.76 -6.86
N GLY A 194 21.61 19.28 -7.34
CA GLY A 194 22.88 19.28 -6.60
C GLY A 194 22.95 18.26 -5.48
N MET A 195 22.06 17.25 -5.51
CA MET A 195 22.01 16.17 -4.52
C MET A 195 22.72 14.91 -5.04
N GLN A 196 23.20 14.08 -4.11
CA GLN A 196 23.84 12.80 -4.40
C GLN A 196 22.85 11.64 -4.12
N PRO A 197 23.02 10.48 -4.76
CA PRO A 197 22.22 9.29 -4.46
C PRO A 197 22.24 8.86 -2.99
N SER A 198 23.35 9.08 -2.28
CA SER A 198 23.49 8.78 -0.84
C SER A 198 22.63 9.68 0.07
N GLU A 199 22.00 10.71 -0.48
CA GLU A 199 21.06 11.59 0.24
C GLU A 199 19.62 11.11 0.12
N ALA A 200 19.35 10.05 -0.65
CA ALA A 200 18.06 9.41 -0.68
C ALA A 200 17.71 8.82 0.70
N LEU A 201 16.50 9.10 1.15
CA LEU A 201 15.97 8.68 2.44
C LEU A 201 15.02 7.49 2.31
N LEU A 202 14.38 7.33 1.16
CA LEU A 202 13.52 6.21 0.79
C LEU A 202 13.44 6.13 -0.73
N ILE A 203 13.46 4.94 -1.27
CA ILE A 203 13.12 4.67 -2.67
C ILE A 203 12.07 3.57 -2.71
N THR A 204 11.00 3.80 -3.48
CA THR A 204 9.98 2.83 -3.78
C THR A 204 9.91 2.60 -5.28
N CYS A 205 10.08 1.35 -5.71
CA CYS A 205 9.98 0.94 -7.11
C CYS A 205 8.76 0.07 -7.34
N PHE A 206 7.92 0.49 -8.28
CA PHE A 206 6.75 -0.24 -8.76
C PHE A 206 7.09 -0.87 -10.10
N VAL A 207 6.82 -2.17 -10.26
CA VAL A 207 7.18 -2.92 -11.46
C VAL A 207 6.01 -3.74 -11.97
N SER A 208 5.99 -4.01 -13.27
CA SER A 208 4.96 -4.87 -13.88
C SER A 208 5.24 -6.37 -13.70
N SER A 209 6.50 -6.76 -13.43
CA SER A 209 6.92 -8.14 -13.21
C SER A 209 8.06 -8.21 -12.19
N LEU A 210 8.11 -9.32 -11.45
CA LEU A 210 9.21 -9.67 -10.54
C LEU A 210 10.26 -10.62 -11.17
N ASP A 211 10.19 -10.87 -12.48
CA ASP A 211 11.08 -11.82 -13.16
C ASP A 211 12.57 -11.45 -12.98
N ASP A 212 12.88 -10.15 -13.01
CA ASP A 212 14.24 -9.61 -12.82
C ASP A 212 14.51 -9.16 -11.38
N GLN A 213 13.84 -9.74 -10.40
CA GLN A 213 13.85 -9.31 -9.01
C GLN A 213 15.27 -9.18 -8.44
N ARG A 214 16.13 -10.18 -8.65
CA ARG A 214 17.49 -10.19 -8.08
C ARG A 214 18.33 -9.04 -8.63
N ASP A 215 18.31 -8.88 -9.95
CA ASP A 215 19.10 -7.83 -10.64
C ASP A 215 18.58 -6.45 -10.25
N THR A 216 17.27 -6.30 -10.10
CA THR A 216 16.62 -5.08 -9.63
C THR A 216 17.05 -4.71 -8.22
N GLN A 217 17.00 -5.63 -7.27
CA GLN A 217 17.42 -5.39 -5.89
C GLN A 217 18.91 -5.05 -5.81
N GLN A 218 19.74 -5.73 -6.62
CA GLN A 218 21.16 -5.44 -6.69
C GLN A 218 21.43 -4.05 -7.26
N ALA A 219 20.75 -3.64 -8.33
CA ALA A 219 20.86 -2.32 -8.92
C ALA A 219 20.44 -1.23 -7.92
N MET A 220 19.30 -1.41 -7.24
CA MET A 220 18.84 -0.47 -6.23
C MET A 220 19.87 -0.30 -5.11
N ALA A 221 20.36 -1.40 -4.54
CA ALA A 221 21.35 -1.35 -3.46
C ALA A 221 22.71 -0.77 -3.90
N SER A 222 23.13 -1.02 -5.12
CA SER A 222 24.37 -0.46 -5.69
C SER A 222 24.27 1.04 -5.93
N ASP A 223 23.16 1.49 -6.51
CA ASP A 223 22.97 2.89 -6.88
C ASP A 223 22.66 3.79 -5.67
N PHE A 224 22.01 3.24 -4.64
CA PHE A 224 21.56 3.97 -3.45
C PHE A 224 21.95 3.22 -2.15
N PRO A 225 23.24 3.11 -1.85
CA PRO A 225 23.72 2.34 -0.72
C PRO A 225 23.23 2.90 0.62
N GLY A 226 22.69 2.00 1.47
CA GLY A 226 22.21 2.35 2.80
C GLY A 226 20.83 3.05 2.84
N THR A 227 20.21 3.29 1.69
CA THR A 227 18.86 3.83 1.60
C THR A 227 17.84 2.70 1.84
N PRO A 228 16.79 2.91 2.66
CA PRO A 228 15.63 2.03 2.70
C PRO A 228 15.01 1.90 1.31
N LEU A 229 14.86 0.67 0.85
CA LEU A 229 14.38 0.36 -0.48
C LEU A 229 13.11 -0.48 -0.37
N ASP A 230 12.06 -0.10 -1.10
CA ASP A 230 10.88 -0.92 -1.32
C ASP A 230 10.70 -1.27 -2.80
N TYR A 231 10.17 -2.45 -3.07
CA TYR A 231 10.05 -2.97 -4.41
C TYR A 231 8.83 -3.88 -4.48
N VAL A 232 7.83 -3.47 -5.25
CA VAL A 232 6.56 -4.17 -5.32
C VAL A 232 6.07 -4.31 -6.75
N GLN A 233 5.40 -5.43 -7.06
CA GLN A 233 4.69 -5.58 -8.32
C GLN A 233 3.38 -4.80 -8.24
N MET A 234 3.24 -3.78 -9.09
CA MET A 234 1.97 -3.08 -9.28
C MET A 234 0.92 -4.01 -9.92
N GLN A 235 -0.22 -3.50 -10.31
CA GLN A 235 -1.25 -4.27 -11.00
C GLN A 235 -0.61 -5.20 -12.05
N ARG A 236 -1.05 -6.46 -12.11
CA ARG A 236 -0.61 -7.43 -13.12
C ARG A 236 -0.83 -6.81 -14.49
N GLY A 237 0.28 -6.47 -15.07
CA GLY A 237 0.31 -5.45 -16.07
C GLY A 237 0.24 -5.94 -17.50
N PRO A 238 0.34 -4.99 -18.41
CA PRO A 238 0.43 -5.26 -19.83
C PRO A 238 1.67 -6.11 -20.15
N VAL A 239 1.63 -6.73 -21.34
CA VAL A 239 2.74 -7.53 -21.90
C VAL A 239 4.07 -6.76 -21.99
N ILE A 240 4.02 -5.43 -21.96
CA ILE A 240 5.21 -4.56 -22.04
C ILE A 240 5.76 -4.34 -20.64
N PRO A 241 7.01 -4.70 -20.37
CA PRO A 241 7.67 -4.40 -19.10
C PRO A 241 7.62 -2.91 -18.80
N ALA A 242 7.28 -2.59 -17.56
CA ALA A 242 7.24 -1.22 -17.08
C ALA A 242 7.76 -1.16 -15.64
N ALA A 243 8.41 -0.07 -15.31
CA ALA A 243 8.89 0.24 -13.97
C ALA A 243 8.68 1.72 -13.68
N SER A 244 8.50 2.08 -12.42
CA SER A 244 8.39 3.47 -11.98
C SER A 244 8.91 3.57 -10.56
N CYS A 245 10.02 4.28 -10.35
CA CYS A 245 10.59 4.50 -9.03
C CYS A 245 10.38 5.95 -8.59
N GLU A 246 9.97 6.14 -7.36
CA GLU A 246 9.88 7.43 -6.67
C GLU A 246 10.88 7.48 -5.52
N ALA A 247 11.19 8.68 -5.01
CA ALA A 247 12.11 8.82 -3.91
C ALA A 247 11.78 10.01 -3.00
N THR A 248 12.23 9.91 -1.76
CA THR A 248 12.41 11.06 -0.87
C THR A 248 13.89 11.21 -0.60
N ALA A 249 14.39 12.44 -0.63
CA ALA A 249 15.81 12.73 -0.41
C ALA A 249 15.99 13.89 0.59
N ARG A 250 17.16 13.92 1.24
CA ARG A 250 17.58 15.03 2.10
C ARG A 250 18.09 16.18 1.26
N LEU A 251 17.67 17.40 1.57
CA LEU A 251 18.26 18.60 0.99
C LEU A 251 19.59 18.92 1.67
N THR A 252 20.63 19.15 0.88
CA THR A 252 21.93 19.64 1.39
C THR A 252 21.93 21.13 1.65
N LYS A 253 21.06 21.87 0.96
CA LYS A 253 20.84 23.32 1.10
C LYS A 253 19.35 23.62 1.07
N PRO A 254 18.90 24.66 1.78
CA PRO A 254 17.53 25.12 1.63
C PRO A 254 17.22 25.42 0.16
N ALA A 255 16.14 24.86 -0.35
CA ALA A 255 15.69 25.12 -1.71
C ALA A 255 14.21 25.43 -1.70
N SER A 256 13.78 26.35 -2.56
CA SER A 256 12.40 26.75 -2.76
C SER A 256 11.88 26.39 -4.15
N SER A 257 12.72 25.75 -4.98
CA SER A 257 12.32 25.37 -6.34
C SER A 257 11.52 24.08 -6.34
N SER A 258 10.35 24.12 -6.94
CA SER A 258 9.52 22.97 -7.25
C SER A 258 9.32 22.89 -8.75
N GLY A 259 9.39 21.68 -9.28
CA GLY A 259 9.02 21.37 -10.65
C GLY A 259 8.30 20.04 -10.67
N SER A 260 7.69 19.67 -11.78
CA SER A 260 6.90 18.43 -11.89
C SER A 260 7.66 17.14 -11.55
N GLN A 261 9.01 17.20 -11.57
CA GLN A 261 9.86 16.05 -11.26
C GLN A 261 10.28 15.98 -9.79
N MET A 262 10.27 17.11 -9.09
CA MET A 262 10.74 17.20 -7.71
C MET A 262 10.13 18.43 -7.01
N ALA A 263 9.68 18.23 -5.79
CA ALA A 263 9.28 19.30 -4.88
C ALA A 263 10.25 19.39 -3.70
N ALA A 264 10.98 20.50 -3.60
CA ALA A 264 11.89 20.80 -2.49
C ALA A 264 11.11 21.49 -1.36
N VAL A 265 11.27 21.01 -0.14
CA VAL A 265 10.52 21.48 1.04
C VAL A 265 11.50 21.88 2.15
N SER A 266 11.59 23.20 2.39
CA SER A 266 12.32 23.79 3.50
C SER A 266 11.40 24.32 4.60
N SER A 267 10.07 24.13 4.46
CA SER A 267 9.10 24.44 5.53
C SER A 267 9.44 23.66 6.80
N PRO A 268 9.31 24.25 8.00
CA PRO A 268 9.62 23.56 9.26
C PRO A 268 8.69 22.39 9.53
N GLN A 269 7.48 22.40 8.94
CA GLN A 269 6.49 21.36 9.14
C GLN A 269 5.90 20.89 7.81
N VAL A 270 5.42 19.65 7.82
CA VAL A 270 4.59 19.06 6.78
C VAL A 270 3.39 18.37 7.40
N ILE A 271 2.31 18.31 6.64
CA ILE A 271 1.11 17.55 6.91
C ILE A 271 1.14 16.33 6.01
N ILE A 272 1.01 15.14 6.60
CA ILE A 272 1.00 13.86 5.90
C ILE A 272 -0.38 13.24 6.09
N THR A 273 -1.08 12.91 4.99
CA THR A 273 -2.45 12.39 5.06
C THR A 273 -2.50 10.86 4.92
N GLY A 274 -3.58 10.27 5.43
CA GLY A 274 -4.05 8.95 5.01
C GLY A 274 -4.74 9.01 3.64
N THR A 275 -5.06 7.85 3.07
CA THR A 275 -5.70 7.78 1.75
C THR A 275 -7.17 8.20 1.82
N GLN A 276 -7.57 9.11 0.92
CA GLN A 276 -8.96 9.40 0.59
C GLN A 276 -9.37 8.56 -0.63
N LEU A 277 -10.48 7.82 -0.49
CA LEU A 277 -10.96 6.91 -1.54
C LEU A 277 -12.08 7.54 -2.36
N ALA A 278 -12.12 7.29 -3.65
CA ALA A 278 -13.26 7.57 -4.53
C ALA A 278 -13.98 6.27 -4.87
N PHE A 279 -15.31 6.30 -4.76
CA PHE A 279 -16.20 5.19 -5.03
C PHE A 279 -16.94 5.46 -6.36
N GLY A 280 -16.87 4.51 -7.28
CA GLY A 280 -17.39 4.69 -8.63
C GLY A 280 -16.36 5.22 -9.63
N ASN A 281 -16.78 5.42 -10.90
CA ASN A 281 -15.88 5.72 -12.02
C ASN A 281 -16.19 7.03 -12.76
N LYS A 282 -17.04 7.90 -12.21
CA LYS A 282 -17.35 9.21 -12.77
C LYS A 282 -16.34 10.25 -12.29
N ASP A 283 -16.14 11.31 -13.06
CA ASP A 283 -15.27 12.42 -12.66
C ASP A 283 -15.75 13.07 -11.35
N SER A 284 -17.08 13.16 -11.14
CA SER A 284 -17.66 13.61 -9.87
C SER A 284 -17.24 12.76 -8.67
N ASP A 285 -17.05 11.45 -8.84
CA ASP A 285 -16.66 10.56 -7.77
C ASP A 285 -15.20 10.81 -7.37
N PHE A 286 -14.35 11.07 -8.37
CA PHE A 286 -12.95 11.44 -8.13
C PHE A 286 -12.86 12.84 -7.50
N THR A 287 -13.59 13.82 -8.02
CA THR A 287 -13.65 15.19 -7.46
C THR A 287 -14.06 15.14 -5.98
N LEU A 288 -15.02 14.29 -5.60
CA LEU A 288 -15.44 14.14 -4.21
C LEU A 288 -14.31 13.65 -3.28
N ALA A 289 -13.39 12.83 -3.78
CA ALA A 289 -12.21 12.43 -3.00
C ALA A 289 -11.27 13.63 -2.76
N PHE A 290 -11.08 14.49 -3.75
CA PHE A 290 -10.32 15.73 -3.57
C PHE A 290 -11.01 16.71 -2.62
N GLU A 291 -12.34 16.86 -2.66
CA GLU A 291 -13.10 17.68 -1.71
C GLU A 291 -12.97 17.16 -0.25
N ARG A 292 -12.98 15.84 -0.05
CA ARG A 292 -12.73 15.26 1.27
C ARG A 292 -11.29 15.48 1.73
N LEU A 293 -10.35 15.37 0.82
CA LEU A 293 -8.95 15.69 1.09
C LEU A 293 -8.77 17.16 1.46
N GLU A 294 -9.43 18.07 0.73
CA GLU A 294 -9.41 19.51 1.05
C GLU A 294 -9.92 19.79 2.48
N LYS A 295 -11.02 19.15 2.89
CA LYS A 295 -11.54 19.27 4.26
C LYS A 295 -10.51 18.75 5.29
N THR A 296 -9.82 17.65 4.99
CA THR A 296 -8.77 17.11 5.84
C THR A 296 -7.59 18.07 5.96
N LEU A 297 -7.17 18.67 4.84
CA LEU A 297 -6.08 19.65 4.81
C LEU A 297 -6.47 20.95 5.53
N ALA A 298 -7.69 21.44 5.32
CA ALA A 298 -8.21 22.64 5.99
C ALA A 298 -8.22 22.47 7.52
N ALA A 299 -8.60 21.30 8.03
CA ALA A 299 -8.52 20.98 9.46
C ALA A 299 -7.07 21.03 10.00
N SER A 300 -6.08 20.82 9.14
CA SER A 300 -4.65 20.93 9.43
C SER A 300 -4.03 22.28 9.04
N LYS A 301 -4.86 23.29 8.72
CA LYS A 301 -4.45 24.64 8.31
C LYS A 301 -3.57 24.68 7.06
N THR A 302 -3.99 23.93 6.04
CA THR A 302 -3.38 23.94 4.70
C THR A 302 -4.43 23.65 3.62
N ARG A 303 -4.04 23.64 2.34
CA ARG A 303 -4.94 23.50 1.18
C ARG A 303 -4.30 22.63 0.10
N LEU A 304 -5.09 22.23 -0.91
CA LEU A 304 -4.62 21.41 -2.03
C LEU A 304 -3.53 22.08 -2.87
N ASP A 305 -3.56 23.40 -3.02
CA ASP A 305 -2.53 24.15 -3.74
C ASP A 305 -1.16 24.23 -3.00
N ARG A 306 -1.09 23.70 -1.77
CA ARG A 306 0.11 23.59 -0.95
C ARG A 306 0.68 22.17 -0.92
N VAL A 307 0.12 21.26 -1.68
CA VAL A 307 0.60 19.87 -1.81
C VAL A 307 1.96 19.88 -2.50
N VAL A 308 2.91 19.13 -1.94
CA VAL A 308 4.27 18.96 -2.45
C VAL A 308 4.53 17.56 -2.99
N MET A 309 3.78 16.55 -2.48
CA MET A 309 3.80 15.17 -2.99
C MET A 309 2.38 14.63 -3.03
N ALA A 310 2.02 13.97 -4.12
CA ALA A 310 0.75 13.28 -4.26
C ALA A 310 0.97 11.83 -4.74
N HIS A 311 0.47 10.87 -3.98
CA HIS A 311 0.37 9.48 -4.39
C HIS A 311 -1.06 9.23 -4.90
N LEU A 312 -1.17 8.85 -6.17
CA LEU A 312 -2.42 8.59 -6.87
C LEU A 312 -2.52 7.08 -7.12
N TYR A 313 -3.42 6.43 -6.40
CA TYR A 313 -3.67 5.00 -6.45
C TYR A 313 -4.87 4.74 -7.36
N ILE A 314 -4.67 4.09 -8.50
CA ILE A 314 -5.74 3.72 -9.43
C ILE A 314 -5.84 2.20 -9.56
N THR A 315 -7.05 1.68 -9.83
CA THR A 315 -7.26 0.24 -10.03
C THR A 315 -7.27 -0.16 -11.52
N ALA A 316 -7.15 0.81 -12.42
CA ALA A 316 -7.04 0.57 -13.86
C ALA A 316 -6.22 1.68 -14.53
N SER A 317 -5.28 1.30 -15.39
CA SER A 317 -4.42 2.25 -16.12
C SER A 317 -5.18 3.24 -16.99
N GLY A 318 -6.37 2.87 -17.49
CA GLY A 318 -7.26 3.75 -18.25
C GLY A 318 -7.80 4.96 -17.47
N LEU A 319 -7.66 4.99 -16.14
CA LEU A 319 -8.06 6.13 -15.30
C LEU A 319 -6.99 7.22 -15.23
N SER A 320 -5.75 6.94 -15.64
CA SER A 320 -4.58 7.80 -15.45
C SER A 320 -4.80 9.24 -15.95
N SER A 321 -5.24 9.41 -17.21
CA SER A 321 -5.40 10.73 -17.80
C SER A 321 -6.49 11.55 -17.11
N ARG A 322 -7.59 10.91 -16.69
CA ARG A 322 -8.70 11.57 -16.00
C ARG A 322 -8.27 12.04 -14.60
N VAL A 323 -7.63 11.15 -13.85
CA VAL A 323 -7.14 11.47 -12.50
C VAL A 323 -6.10 12.58 -12.54
N LEU A 324 -5.16 12.54 -13.49
CA LEU A 324 -4.17 13.60 -13.67
C LEU A 324 -4.80 14.94 -14.06
N ALA A 325 -5.84 14.95 -14.89
CA ALA A 325 -6.55 16.18 -15.24
C ALA A 325 -7.22 16.82 -14.02
N ILE A 326 -7.89 16.01 -13.18
CA ILE A 326 -8.50 16.49 -11.93
C ILE A 326 -7.44 16.97 -10.95
N GLN A 327 -6.36 16.19 -10.76
CA GLN A 327 -5.23 16.59 -9.91
C GLN A 327 -4.63 17.93 -10.34
N SER A 328 -4.43 18.12 -11.65
CA SER A 328 -3.90 19.37 -12.20
C SER A 328 -4.81 20.57 -11.93
N ALA A 329 -6.13 20.40 -11.97
CA ALA A 329 -7.10 21.45 -11.68
C ALA A 329 -7.07 21.92 -10.21
N HIS A 330 -6.60 21.07 -9.29
CA HIS A 330 -6.48 21.37 -7.87
C HIS A 330 -5.05 21.78 -7.45
N SER A 331 -4.07 21.71 -8.35
CA SER A 331 -2.68 22.02 -8.07
C SER A 331 -2.34 23.47 -8.35
N ASN A 332 -1.35 24.00 -7.64
CA ASN A 332 -0.74 25.27 -7.97
C ASN A 332 0.18 25.11 -9.19
N PRO A 333 -0.12 25.73 -10.35
CA PRO A 333 0.71 25.57 -11.54
C PRO A 333 2.13 26.18 -11.40
N ALA A 334 2.31 27.15 -10.49
CA ALA A 334 3.62 27.74 -10.21
C ALA A 334 4.49 26.81 -9.33
N HIS A 335 3.85 25.96 -8.55
CA HIS A 335 4.51 25.00 -7.63
C HIS A 335 3.81 23.65 -7.73
N PRO A 336 3.94 22.93 -8.86
CA PRO A 336 3.29 21.65 -9.05
C PRO A 336 3.89 20.62 -8.06
N PRO A 337 3.04 19.75 -7.49
CA PRO A 337 3.53 18.66 -6.63
C PRO A 337 4.34 17.64 -7.45
N ALA A 338 5.27 16.96 -6.80
CA ALA A 338 5.76 15.69 -7.28
C ALA A 338 4.62 14.67 -7.27
N ILE A 339 4.46 13.87 -8.33
CA ILE A 339 3.36 12.92 -8.46
C ILE A 339 3.91 11.51 -8.63
N ALA A 340 3.33 10.57 -7.89
CA ALA A 340 3.42 9.16 -8.15
C ALA A 340 2.03 8.61 -8.47
N LEU A 341 1.82 8.23 -9.73
CA LEU A 341 0.58 7.60 -10.19
C LEU A 341 0.87 6.16 -10.55
N VAL A 342 0.24 5.22 -9.82
CA VAL A 342 0.53 3.79 -9.95
C VAL A 342 -0.79 3.00 -9.98
N PRO A 343 -0.94 2.06 -10.93
CA PRO A 343 -2.05 1.13 -10.96
C PRO A 343 -1.83 -0.02 -9.97
N PHE A 344 -2.79 -0.24 -9.08
CA PHE A 344 -2.81 -1.30 -8.07
C PHE A 344 -3.93 -2.30 -8.32
N GLU A 345 -3.82 -3.51 -7.76
CA GLU A 345 -4.83 -4.57 -7.92
C GLU A 345 -6.16 -4.17 -7.27
N SER A 346 -6.11 -3.55 -6.09
CA SER A 346 -7.28 -3.11 -5.33
C SER A 346 -6.92 -2.08 -4.26
N LEU A 347 -7.96 -1.47 -3.69
CA LEU A 347 -7.91 -0.55 -2.56
C LEU A 347 -8.72 -1.13 -1.39
N PRO A 348 -8.67 -0.55 -0.17
CA PRO A 348 -9.33 -1.09 1.02
C PRO A 348 -10.85 -1.25 0.93
N SER A 349 -11.48 -0.73 -0.10
CA SER A 349 -12.87 -0.99 -0.44
C SER A 349 -12.97 -1.51 -1.86
N LEU A 350 -13.77 -2.55 -2.07
CA LEU A 350 -13.96 -3.18 -3.38
C LEU A 350 -14.58 -2.23 -4.43
N ASP A 351 -15.36 -1.24 -3.96
CA ASP A 351 -15.99 -0.24 -4.84
C ASP A 351 -15.08 0.96 -5.11
N ALA A 352 -13.91 1.04 -4.48
CA ALA A 352 -12.97 2.13 -4.68
C ALA A 352 -12.13 1.88 -5.93
N LEU A 353 -12.17 2.83 -6.86
CA LEU A 353 -11.40 2.81 -8.11
C LEU A 353 -10.22 3.77 -8.09
N PHE A 354 -10.22 4.71 -7.17
CA PHE A 354 -9.19 5.72 -6.99
C PHE A 354 -8.97 6.02 -5.52
N GLY A 355 -7.73 6.28 -5.17
CA GLY A 355 -7.34 6.79 -3.86
C GLY A 355 -6.26 7.83 -4.01
N ILE A 356 -6.20 8.76 -3.07
CA ILE A 356 -5.16 9.79 -3.00
C ILE A 356 -4.72 10.00 -1.57
N ASP A 357 -3.42 10.04 -1.35
CA ASP A 357 -2.82 10.65 -0.17
C ASP A 357 -1.79 11.69 -0.58
N VAL A 358 -1.53 12.64 0.30
CA VAL A 358 -0.64 13.76 -0.01
C VAL A 358 0.26 14.11 1.17
N ILE A 359 1.36 14.78 0.81
CA ILE A 359 2.16 15.57 1.73
C ILE A 359 1.99 17.05 1.34
N ALA A 360 1.64 17.90 2.30
CA ALA A 360 1.41 19.32 2.08
C ALA A 360 2.22 20.16 3.09
N VAL A 361 2.50 21.40 2.75
CA VAL A 361 3.10 22.37 3.66
C VAL A 361 2.01 23.24 4.30
N PRO A 362 2.12 23.59 5.60
CA PRO A 362 1.14 24.47 6.26
C PRO A 362 1.12 25.86 5.64
N GLU A 363 0.02 26.58 5.82
CA GLU A 363 -0.01 28.04 5.62
C GLU A 363 0.88 28.69 6.68
N LEU A 364 1.74 29.62 6.23
CA LEU A 364 2.63 30.39 7.11
C LEU A 364 1.83 31.45 7.86
#